data_f931146cdb66617be06685a64846982b
#
_entry.id   f931146cdb66617be06685a64846982b
#
_cell.length_a   1.000
_cell.length_b   1.000
_cell.length_c   1.000
_cell.angle_alpha   90.00
_cell.angle_beta   90.00
_cell.angle_gamma   90.00
#
_symmetry.space_group_name_H-M   'P 1'
#
loop_
_entity.id
_entity.type
_entity.pdbx_description
1 polymer ?
#
loop_
_entity_poly.entity_id
_entity_poly.type
_entity_poly.pdbx_seq_one_letter_code
_entity_poly.pdbx_strand_id
1 'polypeptide(L)'
;MPHRSYLVGLIGSGIGPSLSPALHEREADRQGLRLVYRLIDIDTLGVPPDAVGDLLRAARDLGFDGLNITHPCKQLVIEHLDALAPQAEALGAVNTVVFEDGRAVGHNTDVTGFAASFARGLPDAPLERVVQLGAGGAGAAVAHATLTLGAERVTVVDALPERAAALAGSLNRAFGEGRAAAAPPERRTELLAQADGIVHATPTGMAAHPGLPLPAELLHSGLWVAEVVYRPLETELLRTARALGCATLDGGGMAAFQAADAFRLFTGREPEAARMLADLTELAGTVGASN
;
A
#
# COMPACT_ATOMS: atom_id res chain seq x y z
N MET A 1 -10.29 -24.04 26.49
CA MET A 1 -10.80 -22.70 26.11
C MET A 1 -11.41 -22.83 24.71
N PRO A 2 -12.63 -22.34 24.44
CA PRO A 2 -13.12 -22.34 23.09
C PRO A 2 -12.13 -21.55 22.22
N HIS A 3 -11.72 -22.11 21.08
CA HIS A 3 -10.84 -21.44 20.15
C HIS A 3 -11.58 -20.20 19.61
N ARG A 4 -11.04 -19.00 19.86
CA ARG A 4 -11.57 -17.75 19.31
C ARG A 4 -11.53 -17.87 17.78
N SER A 5 -12.64 -17.58 17.13
CA SER A 5 -12.72 -17.48 15.68
C SER A 5 -12.65 -16.00 15.30
N TYR A 6 -11.97 -15.71 14.22
CA TYR A 6 -11.83 -14.35 13.70
C TYR A 6 -12.61 -14.23 12.40
N LEU A 7 -13.38 -13.18 12.26
CA LEU A 7 -14.05 -12.80 11.04
C LEU A 7 -13.53 -11.43 10.59
N VAL A 8 -12.84 -11.42 9.49
CA VAL A 8 -12.24 -10.19 8.93
C VAL A 8 -12.63 -10.03 7.47
N GLY A 9 -12.42 -8.86 6.90
CA GLY A 9 -12.78 -8.63 5.51
C GLY A 9 -12.00 -7.52 4.84
N LEU A 10 -12.29 -7.31 3.54
CA LEU A 10 -11.77 -6.23 2.72
C LEU A 10 -12.92 -5.49 2.05
N ILE A 11 -13.00 -4.18 2.24
CA ILE A 11 -13.94 -3.30 1.51
C ILE A 11 -13.17 -2.52 0.44
N GLY A 12 -13.68 -2.53 -0.78
CA GLY A 12 -13.13 -1.76 -1.90
C GLY A 12 -13.81 -2.10 -3.22
N SER A 13 -13.35 -1.48 -4.31
CA SER A 13 -13.85 -1.67 -5.68
C SER A 13 -12.93 -2.63 -6.44
N GLY A 14 -13.51 -3.58 -7.19
CA GLY A 14 -12.77 -4.51 -8.06
C GLY A 14 -11.82 -5.44 -7.31
N ILE A 15 -12.15 -5.80 -6.09
CA ILE A 15 -11.25 -6.55 -5.17
C ILE A 15 -11.31 -8.06 -5.34
N GLY A 16 -12.13 -8.60 -6.25
CA GLY A 16 -12.25 -10.04 -6.50
C GLY A 16 -10.92 -10.77 -6.64
N PRO A 17 -9.91 -10.21 -7.34
CA PRO A 17 -8.60 -10.84 -7.49
C PRO A 17 -7.65 -10.67 -6.29
N SER A 18 -8.06 -10.08 -5.17
CA SER A 18 -7.20 -9.83 -4.02
C SER A 18 -6.60 -11.12 -3.44
N LEU A 19 -5.31 -11.09 -3.10
CA LEU A 19 -4.61 -12.17 -2.43
C LEU A 19 -4.72 -12.11 -0.90
N SER A 20 -5.29 -11.03 -0.36
CA SER A 20 -5.42 -10.83 1.09
C SER A 20 -6.14 -11.97 1.81
N PRO A 21 -7.27 -12.53 1.28
CA PRO A 21 -7.92 -13.65 1.94
C PRO A 21 -6.97 -14.84 2.13
N ALA A 22 -6.35 -15.31 1.05
CA ALA A 22 -5.47 -16.47 1.10
C ALA A 22 -4.24 -16.24 2.00
N LEU A 23 -3.68 -15.02 2.02
CA LEU A 23 -2.56 -14.66 2.88
C LEU A 23 -2.92 -14.75 4.37
N HIS A 24 -4.02 -14.12 4.77
CA HIS A 24 -4.45 -14.12 6.16
C HIS A 24 -4.90 -15.51 6.63
N GLU A 25 -5.65 -16.24 5.81
CA GLU A 25 -6.14 -17.57 6.14
C GLU A 25 -5.00 -18.58 6.26
N ARG A 26 -4.00 -18.57 5.33
CA ARG A 26 -2.80 -19.42 5.43
C ARG A 26 -2.00 -19.17 6.70
N GLU A 27 -1.79 -17.90 7.07
CA GLU A 27 -1.08 -17.57 8.31
C GLU A 27 -1.86 -18.00 9.55
N ALA A 28 -3.18 -17.81 9.55
CA ALA A 28 -4.05 -18.27 10.63
C ALA A 28 -4.02 -19.79 10.80
N ASP A 29 -4.10 -20.55 9.72
CA ASP A 29 -4.04 -22.01 9.73
C ASP A 29 -2.72 -22.51 10.34
N ARG A 30 -1.58 -21.90 9.99
CA ARG A 30 -0.28 -22.26 10.56
C ARG A 30 -0.18 -21.99 12.06
N GLN A 31 -0.87 -20.96 12.53
CA GLN A 31 -0.93 -20.63 13.95
C GLN A 31 -2.04 -21.39 14.70
N GLY A 32 -2.79 -22.29 14.03
CA GLY A 32 -3.90 -23.02 14.61
C GLY A 32 -5.09 -22.13 14.97
N LEU A 33 -5.23 -20.99 14.32
CA LEU A 33 -6.34 -20.07 14.49
C LEU A 33 -7.46 -20.38 13.49
N ARG A 34 -8.70 -20.09 13.87
CA ARG A 34 -9.83 -20.07 12.95
C ARG A 34 -10.03 -18.64 12.47
N LEU A 35 -9.76 -18.39 11.20
CA LEU A 35 -9.96 -17.08 10.59
C LEU A 35 -10.69 -17.25 9.25
N VAL A 36 -11.71 -16.43 9.03
CA VAL A 36 -12.42 -16.32 7.75
C VAL A 36 -12.24 -14.91 7.25
N TYR A 37 -11.80 -14.80 5.99
CA TYR A 37 -11.60 -13.51 5.35
C TYR A 37 -12.61 -13.31 4.21
N ARG A 38 -13.43 -12.26 4.26
CA ARG A 38 -14.50 -11.97 3.28
C ARG A 38 -14.20 -10.76 2.44
N LEU A 39 -14.41 -10.88 1.13
CA LEU A 39 -14.40 -9.74 0.23
C LEU A 39 -15.77 -9.08 0.25
N ILE A 40 -15.79 -7.77 0.44
CA ILE A 40 -16.97 -6.89 0.43
C ILE A 40 -16.74 -5.91 -0.73
N ASP A 41 -16.95 -6.41 -1.95
CA ASP A 41 -16.71 -5.65 -3.18
C ASP A 41 -17.90 -4.73 -3.47
N ILE A 42 -17.66 -3.41 -3.40
CA ILE A 42 -18.70 -2.40 -3.59
C ILE A 42 -19.28 -2.42 -5.01
N ASP A 43 -18.49 -2.81 -6.01
CA ASP A 43 -18.97 -2.94 -7.39
C ASP A 43 -19.93 -4.13 -7.51
N THR A 44 -19.59 -5.26 -6.87
CA THR A 44 -20.47 -6.46 -6.83
C THR A 44 -21.75 -6.18 -6.07
N LEU A 45 -21.68 -5.37 -5.00
CA LEU A 45 -22.87 -4.97 -4.22
C LEU A 45 -23.71 -3.91 -4.94
N GLY A 46 -23.16 -3.24 -5.95
CA GLY A 46 -23.83 -2.14 -6.65
C GLY A 46 -24.05 -0.91 -5.78
N VAL A 47 -23.14 -0.67 -4.82
CA VAL A 47 -23.22 0.49 -3.92
C VAL A 47 -22.09 1.48 -4.20
N PRO A 48 -22.32 2.80 -4.00
CA PRO A 48 -21.30 3.80 -4.22
C PRO A 48 -20.24 3.80 -3.09
N PRO A 49 -19.05 4.40 -3.31
CA PRO A 49 -17.97 4.43 -2.33
C PRO A 49 -18.30 5.07 -0.98
N ASP A 50 -19.21 6.04 -0.95
CA ASP A 50 -19.67 6.71 0.26
C ASP A 50 -20.55 5.81 1.15
N ALA A 51 -21.05 4.68 0.62
CA ALA A 51 -21.73 3.66 1.43
C ALA A 51 -20.79 2.91 2.39
N VAL A 52 -19.47 3.19 2.36
CA VAL A 52 -18.48 2.54 3.24
C VAL A 52 -18.84 2.61 4.72
N GLY A 53 -19.48 3.71 5.17
CA GLY A 53 -19.93 3.86 6.55
C GLY A 53 -21.04 2.87 6.92
N ASP A 54 -21.97 2.60 6.00
CA ASP A 54 -23.05 1.61 6.20
C ASP A 54 -22.46 0.19 6.24
N LEU A 55 -21.52 -0.11 5.34
CA LEU A 55 -20.83 -1.39 5.31
C LEU A 55 -20.00 -1.60 6.58
N LEU A 56 -19.33 -0.57 7.09
CA LEU A 56 -18.58 -0.62 8.34
C LEU A 56 -19.48 -0.94 9.53
N ARG A 57 -20.64 -0.25 9.64
CA ARG A 57 -21.62 -0.53 10.68
C ARG A 57 -22.16 -1.95 10.59
N ALA A 58 -22.57 -2.37 9.40
CA ALA A 58 -23.06 -3.72 9.18
C ALA A 58 -22.03 -4.79 9.56
N ALA A 59 -20.77 -4.62 9.19
CA ALA A 59 -19.71 -5.55 9.57
C ALA A 59 -19.52 -5.61 11.09
N ARG A 60 -19.50 -4.46 11.79
CA ARG A 60 -19.44 -4.42 13.26
C ARG A 60 -20.61 -5.16 13.90
N ASP A 61 -21.84 -4.90 13.43
CA ASP A 61 -23.05 -5.50 13.98
C ASP A 61 -23.13 -7.02 13.70
N LEU A 62 -22.49 -7.50 12.62
CA LEU A 62 -22.37 -8.90 12.27
C LEU A 62 -21.18 -9.60 12.98
N GLY A 63 -20.43 -8.89 13.83
CA GLY A 63 -19.36 -9.44 14.65
C GLY A 63 -18.04 -9.65 13.91
N PHE A 64 -17.73 -8.83 12.91
CA PHE A 64 -16.36 -8.79 12.37
C PHE A 64 -15.39 -8.29 13.44
N ASP A 65 -14.17 -8.86 13.47
CA ASP A 65 -13.07 -8.40 14.33
C ASP A 65 -12.35 -7.20 13.70
N GLY A 66 -12.38 -7.06 12.37
CA GLY A 66 -11.82 -5.93 11.67
C GLY A 66 -11.97 -6.00 10.15
N LEU A 67 -11.55 -4.94 9.49
CA LEU A 67 -11.65 -4.78 8.04
C LEU A 67 -10.39 -4.14 7.47
N ASN A 68 -9.89 -4.69 6.36
CA ASN A 68 -9.03 -3.91 5.49
C ASN A 68 -9.89 -3.01 4.59
N ILE A 69 -9.37 -1.85 4.27
CA ILE A 69 -10.02 -0.85 3.42
C ILE A 69 -9.08 -0.52 2.26
N THR A 70 -9.59 -0.59 1.03
CA THR A 70 -8.80 -0.22 -0.14
C THR A 70 -9.51 0.81 -1.02
N HIS A 71 -8.96 1.08 -2.19
CA HIS A 71 -9.53 2.05 -3.13
C HIS A 71 -11.00 1.73 -3.44
N PRO A 72 -11.87 2.75 -3.49
CA PRO A 72 -11.66 4.19 -3.24
C PRO A 72 -11.95 4.63 -1.79
N CYS A 73 -12.16 3.70 -0.85
CA CYS A 73 -12.77 3.95 0.46
C CYS A 73 -11.81 4.45 1.56
N LYS A 74 -10.47 4.42 1.33
CA LYS A 74 -9.46 4.70 2.39
C LYS A 74 -9.59 6.06 3.08
N GLN A 75 -10.05 7.09 2.39
CA GLN A 75 -10.29 8.41 2.97
C GLN A 75 -11.72 8.56 3.47
N LEU A 76 -12.68 8.00 2.70
CA LEU A 76 -14.11 8.11 3.02
C LEU A 76 -14.49 7.43 4.34
N VAL A 77 -13.78 6.36 4.70
CA VAL A 77 -14.08 5.61 5.94
C VAL A 77 -13.79 6.41 7.21
N ILE A 78 -12.92 7.43 7.14
CA ILE A 78 -12.41 8.17 8.30
C ILE A 78 -13.53 8.81 9.12
N GLU A 79 -14.51 9.44 8.48
CA GLU A 79 -15.63 10.11 9.15
C GLU A 79 -16.58 9.16 9.91
N HIS A 80 -16.42 7.85 9.69
CA HIS A 80 -17.23 6.80 10.31
C HIS A 80 -16.49 6.05 11.42
N LEU A 81 -15.26 6.50 11.78
CA LEU A 81 -14.41 5.87 12.79
C LEU A 81 -14.49 6.60 14.13
N ASP A 82 -14.38 5.84 15.21
CA ASP A 82 -14.38 6.38 16.58
C ASP A 82 -13.02 6.96 16.99
N ALA A 83 -11.92 6.45 16.38
CA ALA A 83 -10.57 6.94 16.60
C ALA A 83 -9.64 6.59 15.43
N LEU A 84 -8.55 7.32 15.33
CA LEU A 84 -7.45 7.05 14.40
C LEU A 84 -6.16 6.79 15.17
N ALA A 85 -5.39 5.82 14.73
CA ALA A 85 -4.00 5.69 15.15
C ALA A 85 -3.19 6.89 14.61
N PRO A 86 -2.13 7.35 15.30
CA PRO A 86 -1.41 8.56 14.94
C PRO A 86 -0.92 8.59 13.48
N GLN A 87 -0.52 7.45 12.95
CA GLN A 87 -0.04 7.33 11.57
C GLN A 87 -1.19 7.47 10.54
N ALA A 88 -2.35 6.91 10.82
CA ALA A 88 -3.53 7.05 9.96
C ALA A 88 -4.06 8.49 9.97
N GLU A 89 -4.03 9.16 11.14
CA GLU A 89 -4.38 10.57 11.30
C GLU A 89 -3.43 11.47 10.50
N ALA A 90 -2.12 11.28 10.63
CA ALA A 90 -1.11 12.06 9.90
C ALA A 90 -1.24 11.92 8.39
N LEU A 91 -1.62 10.74 7.90
CA LEU A 91 -1.83 10.46 6.47
C LEU A 91 -3.18 10.92 5.93
N GLY A 92 -4.20 11.03 6.77
CA GLY A 92 -5.57 11.20 6.32
C GLY A 92 -6.08 10.02 5.48
N ALA A 93 -5.63 8.82 5.77
CA ALA A 93 -6.03 7.60 5.06
C ALA A 93 -5.94 6.36 5.96
N VAL A 94 -6.94 5.49 5.89
CA VAL A 94 -7.06 4.24 6.65
C VAL A 94 -7.09 3.07 5.69
N ASN A 95 -6.25 2.06 5.91
CA ASN A 95 -6.30 0.79 5.19
C ASN A 95 -6.71 -0.40 6.07
N THR A 96 -6.80 -0.21 7.38
CA THR A 96 -7.15 -1.26 8.34
C THR A 96 -8.00 -0.67 9.46
N VAL A 97 -9.15 -1.27 9.74
CA VAL A 97 -10.04 -0.92 10.85
C VAL A 97 -10.13 -2.10 11.80
N VAL A 98 -9.97 -1.87 13.09
CA VAL A 98 -10.16 -2.88 14.13
C VAL A 98 -11.38 -2.52 14.98
N PHE A 99 -12.19 -3.53 15.29
CA PHE A 99 -13.32 -3.37 16.19
C PHE A 99 -12.92 -3.83 17.59
N GLU A 100 -12.71 -2.87 18.51
CA GLU A 100 -12.29 -3.09 19.88
C GLU A 100 -13.26 -2.41 20.85
N ASP A 101 -13.80 -3.15 21.81
CA ASP A 101 -14.73 -2.63 22.84
C ASP A 101 -15.89 -1.83 22.26
N GLY A 102 -16.42 -2.28 21.12
CA GLY A 102 -17.53 -1.63 20.40
C GLY A 102 -17.13 -0.40 19.60
N ARG A 103 -15.83 -0.04 19.56
CA ARG A 103 -15.28 1.10 18.81
C ARG A 103 -14.61 0.65 17.54
N ALA A 104 -14.69 1.46 16.49
CA ALA A 104 -13.98 1.28 15.25
C ALA A 104 -12.70 2.17 15.25
N VAL A 105 -11.53 1.55 15.27
CA VAL A 105 -10.24 2.25 15.30
C VAL A 105 -9.52 2.08 13.96
N GLY A 106 -9.18 3.19 13.32
CA GLY A 106 -8.51 3.20 12.01
C GLY A 106 -7.00 3.22 12.10
N HIS A 107 -6.37 2.37 11.30
CA HIS A 107 -4.91 2.25 11.17
C HIS A 107 -4.49 2.39 9.71
N ASN A 108 -3.18 2.63 9.50
CA ASN A 108 -2.58 2.53 8.17
C ASN A 108 -1.33 1.66 8.23
N THR A 109 -1.43 0.45 7.69
CA THR A 109 -0.33 -0.53 7.61
C THR A 109 0.45 -0.44 6.29
N ASP A 110 0.03 0.38 5.32
CA ASP A 110 0.76 0.57 4.07
C ASP A 110 2.12 1.22 4.30
N VAL A 111 2.19 2.18 5.25
CA VAL A 111 3.44 2.87 5.60
C VAL A 111 4.47 1.91 6.17
N THR A 112 4.08 1.13 7.17
CA THR A 112 4.97 0.16 7.82
C THR A 112 5.34 -0.97 6.87
N GLY A 113 4.39 -1.41 6.04
CA GLY A 113 4.60 -2.43 5.02
C GLY A 113 5.64 -2.00 3.97
N PHE A 114 5.53 -0.77 3.44
CA PHE A 114 6.52 -0.24 2.51
C PHE A 114 7.88 -0.06 3.18
N ALA A 115 7.92 0.54 4.37
CA ALA A 115 9.17 0.78 5.09
C ALA A 115 9.93 -0.53 5.38
N ALA A 116 9.24 -1.58 5.83
CA ALA A 116 9.83 -2.88 6.08
C ALA A 116 10.34 -3.55 4.78
N SER A 117 9.57 -3.42 3.70
CA SER A 117 9.96 -3.92 2.38
C SER A 117 11.22 -3.22 1.87
N PHE A 118 11.26 -1.90 1.95
CA PHE A 118 12.39 -1.08 1.51
C PHE A 118 13.66 -1.38 2.30
N ALA A 119 13.57 -1.38 3.62
CA ALA A 119 14.72 -1.66 4.50
C ALA A 119 15.31 -3.07 4.28
N ARG A 120 14.48 -4.03 3.88
CA ARG A 120 14.92 -5.39 3.55
C ARG A 120 15.52 -5.51 2.15
N GLY A 121 14.88 -4.89 1.14
CA GLY A 121 15.23 -5.06 -0.27
C GLY A 121 16.27 -4.11 -0.79
N LEU A 122 16.36 -2.92 -0.21
CA LEU A 122 17.27 -1.84 -0.60
C LEU A 122 17.95 -1.18 0.62
N PRO A 123 18.63 -1.95 1.50
CA PRO A 123 19.13 -1.47 2.78
C PRO A 123 20.16 -0.34 2.67
N ASP A 124 20.95 -0.33 1.59
CA ASP A 124 22.04 0.61 1.35
C ASP A 124 21.69 1.68 0.31
N ALA A 125 20.42 1.78 -0.09
CA ALA A 125 19.99 2.73 -1.11
C ALA A 125 20.12 4.19 -0.60
N PRO A 126 20.75 5.08 -1.38
CA PRO A 126 20.80 6.49 -1.01
C PRO A 126 19.40 7.11 -1.04
N LEU A 127 19.12 8.02 -0.11
CA LEU A 127 17.80 8.61 0.10
C LEU A 127 17.84 10.15 0.16
N GLU A 128 18.84 10.79 -0.45
CA GLU A 128 18.89 12.25 -0.46
C GLU A 128 17.74 12.86 -1.26
N ARG A 129 17.56 12.38 -2.51
CA ARG A 129 16.56 12.91 -3.45
C ARG A 129 15.75 11.80 -4.07
N VAL A 130 14.51 11.70 -3.67
CA VAL A 130 13.59 10.67 -4.17
C VAL A 130 12.51 11.33 -5.02
N VAL A 131 12.25 10.77 -6.20
CA VAL A 131 11.13 11.18 -7.05
C VAL A 131 10.01 10.15 -6.91
N GLN A 132 8.83 10.61 -6.56
CA GLN A 132 7.65 9.75 -6.47
C GLN A 132 6.68 10.06 -7.60
N LEU A 133 6.23 9.03 -8.29
CA LEU A 133 5.17 9.09 -9.31
C LEU A 133 3.86 8.60 -8.70
N GLY A 134 2.87 9.48 -8.61
CA GLY A 134 1.55 9.21 -8.06
C GLY A 134 1.35 9.75 -6.64
N ALA A 135 0.21 10.43 -6.45
CA ALA A 135 -0.22 11.05 -5.18
C ALA A 135 -1.59 10.53 -4.71
N GLY A 136 -1.94 9.29 -5.08
CA GLY A 136 -3.13 8.59 -4.59
C GLY A 136 -2.96 8.06 -3.15
N GLY A 137 -3.90 7.27 -2.66
CA GLY A 137 -3.86 6.73 -1.30
C GLY A 137 -2.60 5.90 -0.99
N ALA A 138 -2.17 5.02 -1.92
CA ALA A 138 -0.90 4.31 -1.78
C ALA A 138 0.29 5.29 -1.88
N GLY A 139 0.23 6.27 -2.80
CA GLY A 139 1.25 7.29 -2.94
C GLY A 139 1.48 8.11 -1.66
N ALA A 140 0.41 8.47 -0.95
CA ALA A 140 0.54 9.17 0.33
C ALA A 140 1.27 8.31 1.37
N ALA A 141 0.93 7.03 1.47
CA ALA A 141 1.55 6.11 2.41
C ALA A 141 3.04 5.89 2.11
N VAL A 142 3.39 5.66 0.84
CA VAL A 142 4.80 5.39 0.48
C VAL A 142 5.68 6.64 0.54
N ALA A 143 5.14 7.84 0.24
CA ALA A 143 5.87 9.09 0.44
C ALA A 143 6.18 9.34 1.92
N HIS A 144 5.18 9.11 2.78
CA HIS A 144 5.36 9.19 4.23
C HIS A 144 6.41 8.17 4.71
N ALA A 145 6.34 6.92 4.26
CA ALA A 145 7.29 5.87 4.59
C ALA A 145 8.71 6.23 4.13
N THR A 146 8.87 6.76 2.92
CA THR A 146 10.15 7.18 2.37
C THR A 146 10.81 8.29 3.21
N LEU A 147 10.03 9.27 3.68
CA LEU A 147 10.54 10.30 4.61
C LEU A 147 10.85 9.73 5.99
N THR A 148 10.07 8.78 6.49
CA THR A 148 10.33 8.06 7.75
C THR A 148 11.61 7.24 7.68
N LEU A 149 11.92 6.66 6.53
CA LEU A 149 13.19 5.93 6.26
C LEU A 149 14.42 6.85 6.20
N GLY A 150 14.22 8.16 6.21
CA GLY A 150 15.31 9.13 6.26
C GLY A 150 15.55 9.89 4.95
N ALA A 151 14.69 9.75 3.95
CA ALA A 151 14.85 10.55 2.72
C ALA A 151 14.93 12.03 3.07
N GLU A 152 15.92 12.72 2.52
CA GLU A 152 16.06 14.16 2.77
C GLU A 152 14.95 14.94 2.10
N ARG A 153 14.60 14.55 0.87
CA ARG A 153 13.54 15.19 0.09
C ARG A 153 12.81 14.21 -0.82
N VAL A 154 11.49 14.30 -0.84
CA VAL A 154 10.60 13.60 -1.79
C VAL A 154 9.98 14.63 -2.73
N THR A 155 10.19 14.47 -4.03
CA THR A 155 9.48 15.26 -5.07
C THR A 155 8.36 14.43 -5.67
N VAL A 156 7.13 14.87 -5.42
CA VAL A 156 5.92 14.18 -5.88
C VAL A 156 5.52 14.70 -7.25
N VAL A 157 5.30 13.79 -8.18
CA VAL A 157 4.80 14.07 -9.54
C VAL A 157 3.49 13.29 -9.73
N ASP A 158 2.43 13.98 -10.10
CA ASP A 158 1.12 13.37 -10.41
C ASP A 158 0.55 14.01 -11.68
N ALA A 159 -0.28 13.27 -12.41
CA ALA A 159 -1.01 13.79 -13.56
C ALA A 159 -1.96 14.93 -13.19
N LEU A 160 -2.41 14.96 -11.94
CA LEU A 160 -3.23 16.02 -11.33
C LEU A 160 -2.34 16.85 -10.38
N PRO A 161 -1.85 18.02 -10.82
CA PRO A 161 -0.90 18.83 -10.04
C PRO A 161 -1.39 19.19 -8.64
N GLU A 162 -2.70 19.37 -8.48
CA GLU A 162 -3.32 19.67 -7.19
C GLU A 162 -3.17 18.53 -6.17
N ARG A 163 -3.16 17.26 -6.63
CA ARG A 163 -2.90 16.09 -5.75
C ARG A 163 -1.46 16.07 -5.28
N ALA A 164 -0.52 16.32 -6.19
CA ALA A 164 0.90 16.40 -5.84
C ALA A 164 1.15 17.52 -4.84
N ALA A 165 0.56 18.70 -5.05
CA ALA A 165 0.68 19.85 -4.16
C ALA A 165 0.06 19.59 -2.78
N ALA A 166 -1.12 18.99 -2.73
CA ALA A 166 -1.79 18.63 -1.48
C ALA A 166 -0.97 17.62 -0.66
N LEU A 167 -0.41 16.59 -1.32
CA LEU A 167 0.44 15.60 -0.67
C LEU A 167 1.73 16.23 -0.17
N ALA A 168 2.44 17.02 -0.99
CA ALA A 168 3.66 17.71 -0.57
C ALA A 168 3.41 18.63 0.63
N GLY A 169 2.31 19.39 0.64
CA GLY A 169 1.90 20.21 1.76
C GLY A 169 1.62 19.41 3.04
N SER A 170 0.97 18.26 2.93
CA SER A 170 0.73 17.36 4.06
C SER A 170 2.05 16.80 4.63
N LEU A 171 2.94 16.35 3.77
CA LEU A 171 4.25 15.83 4.16
C LEU A 171 5.11 16.91 4.85
N ASN A 172 5.11 18.14 4.34
CA ASN A 172 5.84 19.26 4.97
C ASN A 172 5.27 19.61 6.34
N ARG A 173 3.97 19.52 6.55
CA ARG A 173 3.40 19.68 7.90
C ARG A 173 3.86 18.60 8.88
N ALA A 174 4.00 17.36 8.41
CA ALA A 174 4.39 16.23 9.26
C ALA A 174 5.91 16.16 9.52
N PHE A 175 6.74 16.47 8.53
CA PHE A 175 8.19 16.25 8.57
C PHE A 175 9.03 17.53 8.59
N GLY A 176 8.41 18.70 8.44
CA GLY A 176 9.10 20.00 8.36
C GLY A 176 9.18 20.54 6.92
N GLU A 177 9.27 21.85 6.81
CA GLU A 177 9.32 22.55 5.52
C GLU A 177 10.52 22.11 4.67
N GLY A 178 10.29 21.98 3.36
CA GLY A 178 11.30 21.61 2.38
C GLY A 178 11.55 20.11 2.23
N ARG A 179 10.91 19.27 3.06
CA ARG A 179 11.04 17.80 2.99
C ARG A 179 10.27 17.18 1.82
N ALA A 180 9.24 17.86 1.33
CA ALA A 180 8.49 17.46 0.16
C ALA A 180 8.27 18.64 -0.80
N ALA A 181 8.21 18.33 -2.10
CA ALA A 181 7.86 19.29 -3.15
C ALA A 181 6.93 18.63 -4.15
N ALA A 182 6.07 19.43 -4.79
CA ALA A 182 5.32 19.00 -5.96
C ALA A 182 6.01 19.47 -7.23
N ALA A 183 5.96 18.68 -8.28
CA ALA A 183 6.44 19.06 -9.59
C ALA A 183 5.50 18.55 -10.69
N PRO A 184 5.38 19.30 -11.81
CA PRO A 184 4.59 18.86 -12.94
C PRO A 184 5.32 17.74 -13.73
N PRO A 185 4.59 16.90 -14.46
CA PRO A 185 5.17 15.77 -15.21
C PRO A 185 6.27 16.12 -16.20
N GLU A 186 6.26 17.34 -16.75
CA GLU A 186 7.25 17.83 -17.72
C GLU A 186 8.66 17.96 -17.13
N ARG A 187 8.75 18.12 -15.80
CA ARG A 187 10.04 18.21 -15.09
C ARG A 187 10.68 16.87 -14.78
N ARG A 188 10.04 15.75 -15.13
CA ARG A 188 10.55 14.40 -14.80
C ARG A 188 12.00 14.18 -15.26
N THR A 189 12.34 14.59 -16.47
CA THR A 189 13.71 14.44 -17.02
C THR A 189 14.75 15.12 -16.14
N GLU A 190 14.51 16.37 -15.76
CA GLU A 190 15.42 17.14 -14.89
C GLU A 190 15.54 16.51 -13.49
N LEU A 191 14.39 16.11 -12.94
CA LEU A 191 14.34 15.54 -11.58
C LEU A 191 15.03 14.19 -11.49
N LEU A 192 14.80 13.30 -12.46
CA LEU A 192 15.37 11.96 -12.47
C LEU A 192 16.87 11.95 -12.75
N ALA A 193 17.39 12.93 -13.49
CA ALA A 193 18.82 13.09 -13.69
C ALA A 193 19.61 13.43 -12.41
N GLN A 194 18.91 13.82 -11.33
CA GLN A 194 19.50 14.20 -10.04
C GLN A 194 18.99 13.35 -8.88
N ALA A 195 18.11 12.40 -9.14
CA ALA A 195 17.50 11.56 -8.10
C ALA A 195 18.39 10.38 -7.76
N ASP A 196 18.28 9.91 -6.53
CA ASP A 196 18.84 8.64 -6.08
C ASP A 196 17.90 7.48 -6.45
N GLY A 197 16.60 7.75 -6.49
CA GLY A 197 15.64 6.72 -6.82
C GLY A 197 14.23 7.21 -7.12
N ILE A 198 13.44 6.24 -7.59
CA ILE A 198 12.05 6.42 -7.98
C ILE A 198 11.16 5.53 -7.13
N VAL A 199 10.09 6.10 -6.58
CA VAL A 199 8.96 5.35 -6.05
C VAL A 199 7.80 5.49 -7.04
N HIS A 200 7.33 4.36 -7.59
CA HIS A 200 6.19 4.34 -8.49
C HIS A 200 4.93 3.87 -7.77
N ALA A 201 3.94 4.74 -7.68
CA ALA A 201 2.68 4.53 -6.97
C ALA A 201 1.45 4.93 -7.81
N THR A 202 1.52 4.73 -9.14
CA THR A 202 0.38 4.88 -10.05
C THR A 202 -0.17 3.51 -10.47
N PRO A 203 -1.37 3.43 -11.07
CA PRO A 203 -1.91 2.17 -11.60
C PRO A 203 -1.18 1.62 -12.83
N THR A 204 -0.30 2.41 -13.49
CA THR A 204 0.43 1.97 -14.69
C THR A 204 1.30 0.76 -14.37
N GLY A 205 1.26 -0.25 -15.22
CA GLY A 205 1.95 -1.53 -14.99
C GLY A 205 1.04 -2.62 -14.42
N MET A 206 -0.15 -2.27 -13.91
CA MET A 206 -1.20 -3.26 -13.61
C MET A 206 -1.73 -3.90 -14.90
N ALA A 207 -2.28 -5.11 -14.81
CA ALA A 207 -2.86 -5.79 -15.97
C ALA A 207 -3.93 -4.95 -16.73
N ALA A 208 -4.72 -4.17 -15.99
CA ALA A 208 -5.72 -3.26 -16.57
C ALA A 208 -5.12 -1.96 -17.14
N HIS A 209 -3.89 -1.61 -16.76
CA HIS A 209 -3.19 -0.39 -17.16
C HIS A 209 -1.74 -0.70 -17.54
N PRO A 210 -1.49 -1.49 -18.59
CA PRO A 210 -0.14 -1.91 -18.97
C PRO A 210 0.72 -0.74 -19.46
N GLY A 211 2.05 -0.96 -19.45
CA GLY A 211 3.04 -0.02 -19.99
C GLY A 211 3.96 0.57 -18.93
N LEU A 212 4.77 1.54 -19.37
CA LEU A 212 5.75 2.26 -18.57
C LEU A 212 5.15 3.58 -18.06
N PRO A 213 5.35 3.94 -16.79
CA PRO A 213 4.89 5.22 -16.23
C PRO A 213 5.75 6.41 -16.66
N LEU A 214 6.90 6.14 -17.26
CA LEU A 214 7.85 7.14 -17.73
C LEU A 214 8.65 6.60 -18.92
N PRO A 215 9.24 7.46 -19.78
CA PRO A 215 10.14 7.03 -20.86
C PRO A 215 11.34 6.24 -20.32
N ALA A 216 11.67 5.11 -20.98
CA ALA A 216 12.74 4.21 -20.54
C ALA A 216 14.12 4.88 -20.47
N GLU A 217 14.35 5.85 -21.37
CA GLU A 217 15.59 6.63 -21.44
C GLU A 217 15.86 7.52 -20.23
N LEU A 218 14.88 7.69 -19.35
CA LEU A 218 15.07 8.40 -18.08
C LEU A 218 15.59 7.50 -16.96
N LEU A 219 15.64 6.17 -17.18
CA LEU A 219 16.20 5.22 -16.24
C LEU A 219 17.71 5.05 -16.49
N HIS A 220 18.49 4.97 -15.44
CA HIS A 220 19.94 4.72 -15.48
C HIS A 220 20.42 3.94 -14.24
N SER A 221 21.55 3.28 -14.34
CA SER A 221 22.08 2.38 -13.30
C SER A 221 22.37 3.06 -11.95
N GLY A 222 22.38 4.37 -11.89
CA GLY A 222 22.51 5.12 -10.63
C GLY A 222 21.21 5.27 -9.84
N LEU A 223 20.07 4.88 -10.43
CA LEU A 223 18.77 4.93 -9.77
C LEU A 223 18.43 3.58 -9.11
N TRP A 224 17.79 3.63 -7.96
CA TRP A 224 16.95 2.52 -7.52
C TRP A 224 15.48 2.80 -7.90
N VAL A 225 14.72 1.72 -8.10
CA VAL A 225 13.31 1.79 -8.52
C VAL A 225 12.47 0.92 -7.58
N ALA A 226 11.60 1.54 -6.79
CA ALA A 226 10.61 0.86 -5.97
C ALA A 226 9.23 0.95 -6.63
N GLU A 227 8.62 -0.20 -6.85
CA GLU A 227 7.32 -0.37 -7.45
C GLU A 227 6.27 -0.72 -6.38
N VAL A 228 5.10 -0.08 -6.43
CA VAL A 228 3.97 -0.39 -5.54
C VAL A 228 3.03 -1.40 -6.17
N VAL A 229 2.95 -1.45 -7.49
CA VAL A 229 2.17 -2.49 -8.18
C VAL A 229 2.76 -3.86 -7.85
N TYR A 230 1.90 -4.77 -7.37
CA TYR A 230 2.29 -6.14 -7.01
C TYR A 230 1.58 -7.20 -7.88
N ARG A 231 0.76 -6.76 -8.82
CA ARG A 231 0.10 -7.63 -9.81
C ARG A 231 0.13 -7.01 -11.20
N PRO A 232 1.03 -7.48 -12.05
CA PRO A 232 2.05 -8.53 -11.84
C PRO A 232 3.17 -8.07 -10.89
N LEU A 233 3.90 -9.02 -10.28
CA LEU A 233 5.10 -8.69 -9.48
C LEU A 233 6.21 -8.10 -10.36
N GLU A 234 6.35 -8.61 -11.56
CA GLU A 234 7.30 -8.09 -12.55
C GLU A 234 6.59 -7.20 -13.56
N THR A 235 6.51 -5.91 -13.24
CA THR A 235 6.00 -4.89 -14.15
C THR A 235 6.99 -4.59 -15.28
N GLU A 236 6.53 -3.95 -16.35
CA GLU A 236 7.41 -3.48 -17.43
C GLU A 236 8.47 -2.50 -16.90
N LEU A 237 8.11 -1.66 -15.93
CA LEU A 237 9.03 -0.75 -15.25
C LEU A 237 10.19 -1.52 -14.60
N LEU A 238 9.91 -2.54 -13.82
CA LEU A 238 10.94 -3.32 -13.12
C LEU A 238 11.84 -4.09 -14.10
N ARG A 239 11.26 -4.70 -15.15
CA ARG A 239 12.06 -5.36 -16.20
C ARG A 239 13.02 -4.39 -16.89
N THR A 240 12.50 -3.23 -17.27
CA THR A 240 13.30 -2.20 -17.95
C THR A 240 14.40 -1.65 -17.03
N ALA A 241 14.06 -1.36 -15.78
CA ALA A 241 15.01 -0.87 -14.79
C ALA A 241 16.16 -1.88 -14.54
N ARG A 242 15.82 -3.18 -14.37
CA ARG A 242 16.83 -4.24 -14.21
C ARG A 242 17.73 -4.39 -15.42
N ALA A 243 17.17 -4.32 -16.63
CA ALA A 243 17.95 -4.38 -17.87
C ALA A 243 18.94 -3.21 -18.01
N LEU A 244 18.65 -2.07 -17.39
CA LEU A 244 19.51 -0.89 -17.33
C LEU A 244 20.43 -0.84 -16.11
N GLY A 245 20.42 -1.88 -15.27
CA GLY A 245 21.31 -2.01 -14.10
C GLY A 245 20.83 -1.27 -12.85
N CYS A 246 19.58 -0.85 -12.79
CA CYS A 246 19.00 -0.27 -11.58
C CYS A 246 18.82 -1.34 -10.47
N ALA A 247 19.04 -0.96 -9.23
CA ALA A 247 18.53 -1.73 -8.09
C ALA A 247 16.99 -1.62 -8.05
N THR A 248 16.28 -2.72 -7.79
CA THR A 248 14.81 -2.72 -7.88
C THR A 248 14.15 -3.37 -6.68
N LEU A 249 12.99 -2.84 -6.30
CA LEU A 249 12.10 -3.39 -5.29
C LEU A 249 10.71 -3.55 -5.89
N ASP A 250 10.13 -4.76 -5.82
CA ASP A 250 8.75 -5.00 -6.26
C ASP A 250 7.72 -4.72 -5.16
N GLY A 251 6.45 -4.63 -5.55
CA GLY A 251 5.35 -4.32 -4.64
C GLY A 251 4.93 -5.48 -3.73
N GLY A 252 5.47 -6.68 -3.94
CA GLY A 252 5.10 -7.86 -3.16
C GLY A 252 5.47 -7.74 -1.69
N GLY A 253 6.66 -7.18 -1.42
CA GLY A 253 7.10 -6.94 -0.05
C GLY A 253 6.15 -6.01 0.72
N MET A 254 5.78 -4.88 0.14
CA MET A 254 4.80 -3.98 0.76
C MET A 254 3.46 -4.68 1.00
N ALA A 255 2.95 -5.42 0.02
CA ALA A 255 1.68 -6.13 0.13
C ALA A 255 1.70 -7.21 1.22
N ALA A 256 2.81 -7.94 1.39
CA ALA A 256 2.95 -8.96 2.42
C ALA A 256 3.10 -8.36 3.83
N PHE A 257 3.94 -7.35 3.99
CA PHE A 257 4.22 -6.78 5.30
C PHE A 257 3.05 -5.94 5.84
N GLN A 258 2.32 -5.20 4.97
CA GLN A 258 1.09 -4.56 5.41
C GLN A 258 0.02 -5.57 5.85
N ALA A 259 -0.06 -6.74 5.18
CA ALA A 259 -0.96 -7.81 5.58
C ALA A 259 -0.54 -8.45 6.91
N ALA A 260 0.77 -8.60 7.15
CA ALA A 260 1.30 -9.06 8.43
C ALA A 260 0.92 -8.11 9.57
N ASP A 261 1.10 -6.80 9.38
CA ASP A 261 0.69 -5.81 10.38
C ASP A 261 -0.82 -5.81 10.63
N ALA A 262 -1.63 -5.93 9.57
CA ALA A 262 -3.08 -6.05 9.70
C ALA A 262 -3.49 -7.34 10.44
N PHE A 263 -2.84 -8.46 10.15
CA PHE A 263 -3.06 -9.73 10.85
C PHE A 263 -2.79 -9.60 12.37
N ARG A 264 -1.67 -8.96 12.74
CA ARG A 264 -1.35 -8.69 14.14
C ARG A 264 -2.42 -7.82 14.81
N LEU A 265 -2.89 -6.78 14.12
CA LEU A 265 -3.96 -5.91 14.62
C LEU A 265 -5.27 -6.68 14.84
N PHE A 266 -5.66 -7.57 13.92
CA PHE A 266 -6.90 -8.33 14.03
C PHE A 266 -6.86 -9.42 15.10
N THR A 267 -5.71 -10.08 15.25
CA THR A 267 -5.61 -11.31 16.04
C THR A 267 -4.87 -11.13 17.37
N GLY A 268 -4.11 -10.07 17.52
CA GLY A 268 -3.16 -9.89 18.63
C GLY A 268 -1.98 -10.88 18.59
N ARG A 269 -1.82 -11.64 17.48
CA ARG A 269 -0.75 -12.62 17.30
C ARG A 269 0.31 -12.07 16.36
N GLU A 270 1.57 -12.35 16.68
CA GLU A 270 2.68 -11.98 15.82
C GLU A 270 2.73 -12.91 14.59
N PRO A 271 2.59 -12.39 13.35
CA PRO A 271 2.67 -13.20 12.15
C PRO A 271 4.13 -13.45 11.76
N GLU A 272 4.36 -14.50 10.98
CA GLU A 272 5.67 -14.73 10.38
C GLU A 272 5.78 -14.02 9.03
N ALA A 273 6.12 -12.72 9.05
CA ALA A 273 6.09 -11.84 7.89
C ALA A 273 6.94 -12.34 6.70
N ALA A 274 8.09 -12.98 6.96
CA ALA A 274 8.92 -13.56 5.91
C ALA A 274 8.21 -14.71 5.18
N ARG A 275 7.41 -15.48 5.90
CA ARG A 275 6.61 -16.58 5.35
C ARG A 275 5.42 -16.03 4.56
N MET A 276 4.75 -15.01 5.07
CA MET A 276 3.68 -14.33 4.33
C MET A 276 4.18 -13.74 3.01
N LEU A 277 5.42 -13.24 2.96
CA LEU A 277 6.05 -12.80 1.72
C LEU A 277 6.27 -13.96 0.72
N ALA A 278 6.74 -15.11 1.21
CA ALA A 278 6.90 -16.30 0.36
C ALA A 278 5.54 -16.80 -0.18
N ASP A 279 4.50 -16.81 0.66
CA ASP A 279 3.14 -17.16 0.25
C ASP A 279 2.59 -16.20 -0.82
N LEU A 280 2.81 -14.90 -0.65
CA LEU A 280 2.38 -13.91 -1.65
C LEU A 280 3.05 -14.17 -2.99
N THR A 281 4.34 -14.46 -3.00
CA THR A 281 5.10 -14.77 -4.22
C THR A 281 4.54 -16.03 -4.92
N GLU A 282 4.27 -17.08 -4.15
CA GLU A 282 3.64 -18.31 -4.65
C GLU A 282 2.26 -18.04 -5.25
N LEU A 283 1.39 -17.35 -4.48
CA LEU A 283 0.02 -17.04 -4.91
C LEU A 283 0.00 -16.15 -6.16
N ALA A 284 0.90 -15.17 -6.25
CA ALA A 284 1.02 -14.32 -7.44
C ALA A 284 1.48 -15.10 -8.68
N GLY A 285 2.37 -16.09 -8.51
CA GLY A 285 2.86 -16.94 -9.59
C GLY A 285 1.79 -17.92 -10.13
N THR A 286 0.93 -18.45 -9.27
CA THR A 286 -0.13 -19.40 -9.68
C THR A 286 -1.24 -18.74 -10.51
N VAL A 287 -1.54 -17.47 -10.26
CA VAL A 287 -2.56 -16.73 -11.03
C VAL A 287 -2.08 -16.37 -12.44
N GLY A 288 -0.76 -16.21 -12.65
CA GLY A 288 -0.18 -15.94 -13.97
C GLY A 288 -0.14 -17.16 -14.91
N ALA A 289 -0.26 -18.37 -14.37
CA ALA A 289 -0.21 -19.63 -15.14
C ALA A 289 -1.58 -20.13 -15.62
N SER A 290 -2.68 -19.47 -15.24
CA SER A 290 -4.06 -19.92 -15.52
C SER A 290 -4.80 -19.05 -16.57
N ASN A 291 -4.10 -18.16 -17.27
CA ASN A 291 -4.66 -17.34 -18.37
C ASN A 291 -4.03 -17.68 -19.71
#